data_e61e7ee26c33ba3f0b9b1c6caa082082
#
_entry.id   e61e7ee26c33ba3f0b9b1c6caa082082
#
_cell.length_a   1.000
_cell.length_b   1.000
_cell.length_c   1.000
_cell.angle_alpha   90.00
_cell.angle_beta   90.00
_cell.angle_gamma   90.00
#
_symmetry.space_group_name_H-M   'P 1'
#
loop_
_entity.id
_entity.type
_entity.pdbx_description
1 polymer ?
#
loop_
_entity_poly.entity_id
_entity_poly.type
_entity_poly.pdbx_seq_one_letter_code
_entity_poly.pdbx_strand_id
1 'polypeptide(L)'
;MHRPAKQLLNYLLLSVLILFACSGIVSAQPDTTQTPLTIIGDIIIEGNYKTKSSIITREMALKTGNSVGTYKLNDVLEIDRRKIINTNLFITVDMLTKPNPDSIRTDVRVVVKERWYFIALPVFQLADRNFNEWWYDRNRDLRRTIYGAYLSYGNVTGRADKLRFVAEFGFIPKFEVAYSLPYIDKAQKTGITIGSSYSMNKTMAKRTWRDKLDYLSSEEKNRERFYSYVTLTRRNKYYAFHSLDLRWSTTKISDTIAILNPNYLLDGRTRQRYFQLTYSFSYDKRDNVQYPLQGQSGGVQFSKIGLLPSDDVNMAYLYGSYRKYIPISKRWYANTGVRGRVSMPKRQPYLQTIGLGYRNDLVRGYELYVVDGQNYALWKNEIKYRLFSVRKHFPWIPIRQFNTIPIAAYINTFADAGYVKNNYPELSNTGLGNSMLFGAGTGLDVVTFYNIVARFNVNINAEGDRRFFFTIARDF
;
A
#
# COMPACT_ATOMS: atom_id res chain seq x y z
N MET A 1 6.25 50.92 -28.70
CA MET A 1 7.09 49.72 -28.91
C MET A 1 6.34 48.46 -28.45
N HIS A 2 5.40 47.91 -29.27
CA HIS A 2 4.66 46.70 -28.89
C HIS A 2 4.24 45.91 -30.14
N ARG A 3 5.20 45.40 -30.93
CA ARG A 3 4.89 44.57 -32.11
C ARG A 3 5.65 43.22 -32.27
N PRO A 4 6.59 42.78 -31.45
CA PRO A 4 7.23 41.47 -31.71
C PRO A 4 6.48 40.25 -31.11
N ALA A 5 5.68 40.41 -30.04
CA ALA A 5 5.04 39.28 -29.39
C ALA A 5 3.90 38.61 -30.18
N LYS A 6 3.13 39.41 -30.94
CA LYS A 6 2.05 38.88 -31.81
C LYS A 6 2.57 38.10 -33.02
N GLN A 7 3.72 38.49 -33.57
CA GLN A 7 4.30 37.76 -34.69
C GLN A 7 4.86 36.38 -34.26
N LEU A 8 5.49 36.28 -33.08
CA LEU A 8 5.97 35.03 -32.55
C LEU A 8 4.82 34.05 -32.29
N LEU A 9 3.69 34.52 -31.74
CA LEU A 9 2.52 33.70 -31.49
C LEU A 9 1.90 33.15 -32.77
N ASN A 10 1.87 33.96 -33.84
CA ASN A 10 1.37 33.54 -35.15
C ASN A 10 2.29 32.51 -35.83
N TYR A 11 3.60 32.61 -35.68
CA TYR A 11 4.54 31.58 -36.18
C TYR A 11 4.45 30.29 -35.40
N LEU A 12 4.21 30.35 -34.08
CA LEU A 12 3.98 29.16 -33.24
C LEU A 12 2.66 28.45 -33.59
N LEU A 13 1.58 29.22 -33.85
CA LEU A 13 0.30 28.67 -34.29
C LEU A 13 0.40 28.07 -35.71
N LEU A 14 1.15 28.71 -36.61
CA LEU A 14 1.35 28.21 -37.98
C LEU A 14 2.20 26.91 -37.97
N SER A 15 3.22 26.81 -37.13
CA SER A 15 4.03 25.58 -37.01
C SER A 15 3.24 24.44 -36.42
N VAL A 16 2.31 24.67 -35.48
CA VAL A 16 1.42 23.63 -34.92
C VAL A 16 0.39 23.19 -35.98
N LEU A 17 -0.11 24.11 -36.81
CA LEU A 17 -1.04 23.76 -37.90
C LEU A 17 -0.37 22.96 -39.02
N ILE A 18 0.89 23.22 -39.34
CA ILE A 18 1.67 22.47 -40.34
C ILE A 18 1.99 21.04 -39.81
N LEU A 19 2.23 20.88 -38.51
CA LEU A 19 2.42 19.55 -37.88
C LEU A 19 1.12 18.71 -37.91
N PHE A 20 -0.06 19.33 -37.87
CA PHE A 20 -1.34 18.62 -37.99
C PHE A 20 -1.74 18.33 -39.47
N ALA A 21 -1.24 19.07 -40.42
CA ALA A 21 -1.55 18.88 -41.85
C ALA A 21 -0.71 17.76 -42.52
N CYS A 22 0.38 17.32 -41.88
CA CYS A 22 1.23 16.22 -42.37
C CYS A 22 0.85 14.83 -41.86
N SER A 23 -0.29 14.66 -41.17
CA SER A 23 -0.86 13.34 -40.96
C SER A 23 -1.45 12.81 -42.25
N GLY A 24 -0.56 12.34 -43.12
CA GLY A 24 -0.95 11.63 -44.35
C GLY A 24 -1.85 10.46 -43.98
N ILE A 25 -3.02 10.42 -44.62
CA ILE A 25 -3.93 9.29 -44.63
C ILE A 25 -3.14 8.15 -45.26
N VAL A 26 -2.52 7.31 -44.42
CA VAL A 26 -2.08 5.98 -44.84
C VAL A 26 -3.34 5.19 -45.09
N SER A 27 -3.76 5.12 -46.32
CA SER A 27 -4.79 4.23 -46.80
C SER A 27 -4.24 2.82 -46.68
N ALA A 28 -4.50 2.14 -45.57
CA ALA A 28 -4.24 0.72 -45.47
C ALA A 28 -5.20 0.03 -46.45
N GLN A 29 -4.66 -0.49 -47.54
CA GLN A 29 -5.40 -1.45 -48.37
C GLN A 29 -5.82 -2.61 -47.46
N PRO A 30 -7.09 -3.02 -47.44
CA PRO A 30 -7.47 -4.21 -46.74
C PRO A 30 -6.82 -5.39 -47.46
N ASP A 31 -5.88 -6.02 -46.76
CA ASP A 31 -5.27 -7.28 -47.19
C ASP A 31 -6.38 -8.33 -47.09
N THR A 32 -7.01 -8.63 -48.24
CA THR A 32 -8.11 -9.62 -48.37
C THR A 32 -7.56 -11.04 -48.39
N THR A 33 -6.46 -11.35 -47.78
CA THR A 33 -6.12 -12.71 -47.43
C THR A 33 -7.06 -13.12 -46.31
N GLN A 34 -8.04 -13.95 -46.63
CA GLN A 34 -8.92 -14.61 -45.64
C GLN A 34 -8.00 -15.36 -44.68
N THR A 35 -7.70 -14.74 -43.56
CA THR A 35 -6.90 -15.39 -42.50
C THR A 35 -7.76 -16.57 -41.98
N PRO A 36 -7.20 -17.79 -41.98
CA PRO A 36 -7.96 -18.95 -41.51
C PRO A 36 -8.42 -18.69 -40.07
N LEU A 37 -9.72 -18.84 -39.83
CA LEU A 37 -10.37 -18.65 -38.53
C LEU A 37 -10.52 -19.99 -37.85
N THR A 38 -10.16 -20.07 -36.59
CA THR A 38 -10.44 -21.21 -35.71
C THR A 38 -11.63 -20.85 -34.82
N ILE A 39 -12.68 -21.67 -34.82
CA ILE A 39 -13.80 -21.54 -33.90
C ILE A 39 -13.48 -22.31 -32.64
N ILE A 40 -13.61 -21.67 -31.49
CA ILE A 40 -13.39 -22.31 -30.18
C ILE A 40 -14.58 -23.23 -29.88
N GLY A 41 -14.29 -24.51 -29.69
CA GLY A 41 -15.21 -25.53 -29.23
C GLY A 41 -15.45 -25.49 -27.74
N ASP A 42 -15.44 -26.65 -27.10
CA ASP A 42 -15.62 -26.75 -25.65
C ASP A 42 -14.37 -26.33 -24.89
N ILE A 43 -14.60 -25.67 -23.73
CA ILE A 43 -13.55 -25.34 -22.79
C ILE A 43 -13.65 -26.30 -21.61
N ILE A 44 -12.72 -27.24 -21.54
CA ILE A 44 -12.66 -28.28 -20.52
C ILE A 44 -11.63 -27.89 -19.47
N ILE A 45 -12.03 -27.87 -18.20
CA ILE A 45 -11.13 -27.48 -17.07
C ILE A 45 -10.88 -28.72 -16.22
N GLU A 46 -9.59 -28.95 -15.90
CA GLU A 46 -9.14 -30.10 -15.13
C GLU A 46 -8.17 -29.68 -14.03
N GLY A 47 -8.19 -30.41 -12.91
CA GLY A 47 -7.29 -30.18 -11.78
C GLY A 47 -7.77 -29.10 -10.80
N ASN A 48 -8.95 -28.54 -11.00
CA ASN A 48 -9.56 -27.53 -10.10
C ASN A 48 -10.42 -28.19 -9.02
N TYR A 49 -9.80 -28.94 -8.12
CA TYR A 49 -10.51 -29.71 -7.08
C TYR A 49 -11.34 -28.85 -6.14
N LYS A 50 -10.87 -27.66 -5.81
CA LYS A 50 -11.54 -26.71 -4.92
C LYS A 50 -12.07 -25.48 -5.65
N THR A 51 -11.30 -24.96 -6.59
CA THR A 51 -11.65 -23.76 -7.34
C THR A 51 -12.78 -24.05 -8.30
N LYS A 52 -13.83 -23.25 -8.27
CA LYS A 52 -14.96 -23.38 -9.21
C LYS A 52 -14.50 -23.06 -10.63
N SER A 53 -14.93 -23.84 -11.61
CA SER A 53 -14.59 -23.64 -13.03
C SER A 53 -14.93 -22.23 -13.50
N SER A 54 -16.02 -21.63 -12.99
CA SER A 54 -16.40 -20.25 -13.29
C SER A 54 -15.34 -19.21 -12.91
N ILE A 55 -14.47 -19.51 -11.95
CA ILE A 55 -13.36 -18.63 -11.55
C ILE A 55 -12.24 -18.65 -12.59
N ILE A 56 -12.05 -19.77 -13.26
CA ILE A 56 -11.04 -19.94 -14.32
C ILE A 56 -11.57 -19.35 -15.63
N THR A 57 -12.76 -19.77 -16.05
CA THR A 57 -13.35 -19.31 -17.32
C THR A 57 -13.60 -17.82 -17.39
N ARG A 58 -13.82 -17.17 -16.25
CA ARG A 58 -14.00 -15.71 -16.20
C ARG A 58 -12.73 -14.93 -16.53
N GLU A 59 -11.54 -15.46 -16.22
CA GLU A 59 -10.26 -14.82 -16.54
C GLU A 59 -9.89 -14.97 -18.03
N MET A 60 -10.52 -15.90 -18.71
CA MET A 60 -10.26 -16.18 -20.13
C MET A 60 -10.98 -15.16 -21.02
N ALA A 61 -10.27 -14.65 -22.02
CA ALA A 61 -10.86 -13.91 -23.13
C ALA A 61 -11.58 -14.86 -24.08
N LEU A 62 -11.05 -16.08 -24.24
CA LEU A 62 -11.65 -17.12 -25.05
C LEU A 62 -12.96 -17.62 -24.43
N LYS A 63 -13.98 -17.74 -25.26
CA LYS A 63 -15.29 -18.32 -24.92
C LYS A 63 -15.68 -19.32 -26.01
N THR A 64 -16.44 -20.35 -25.65
CA THR A 64 -17.06 -21.25 -26.60
C THR A 64 -17.80 -20.48 -27.69
N GLY A 65 -17.58 -20.81 -28.94
CA GLY A 65 -18.15 -20.14 -30.12
C GLY A 65 -17.39 -18.92 -30.62
N ASN A 66 -16.32 -18.45 -29.92
CA ASN A 66 -15.49 -17.35 -30.41
C ASN A 66 -14.72 -17.78 -31.68
N SER A 67 -14.63 -16.88 -32.66
CA SER A 67 -13.77 -17.02 -33.84
C SER A 67 -12.47 -16.25 -33.61
N VAL A 68 -11.33 -16.90 -33.75
CA VAL A 68 -9.99 -16.32 -33.58
C VAL A 68 -9.14 -16.66 -34.78
N GLY A 69 -8.36 -15.71 -35.29
CA GLY A 69 -7.39 -16.01 -36.35
C GLY A 69 -6.40 -17.10 -35.87
N THR A 70 -6.27 -18.16 -36.67
CA THR A 70 -5.48 -19.34 -36.30
C THR A 70 -4.06 -18.97 -35.85
N TYR A 71 -3.46 -18.00 -36.51
CA TYR A 71 -2.11 -17.53 -36.17
C TYR A 71 -2.04 -16.74 -34.82
N LYS A 72 -3.16 -16.20 -34.33
CA LYS A 72 -3.26 -15.48 -33.04
C LYS A 72 -3.69 -16.39 -31.88
N LEU A 73 -4.13 -17.60 -32.14
CA LEU A 73 -4.70 -18.47 -31.11
C LEU A 73 -3.70 -18.72 -29.97
N ASN A 74 -2.44 -19.02 -30.28
CA ASN A 74 -1.41 -19.26 -29.27
C ASN A 74 -1.13 -18.03 -28.42
N ASP A 75 -1.16 -16.82 -28.99
CA ASP A 75 -0.96 -15.57 -28.25
C ASP A 75 -2.11 -15.32 -27.26
N VAL A 76 -3.35 -15.57 -27.69
CA VAL A 76 -4.54 -15.42 -26.85
C VAL A 76 -4.53 -16.46 -25.72
N LEU A 77 -4.18 -17.71 -26.02
CA LEU A 77 -4.04 -18.76 -25.01
C LEU A 77 -2.98 -18.39 -23.95
N GLU A 78 -1.83 -17.88 -24.39
CA GLU A 78 -0.77 -17.46 -23.46
C GLU A 78 -1.19 -16.25 -22.60
N ILE A 79 -1.94 -15.30 -23.16
CA ILE A 79 -2.52 -14.18 -22.40
C ILE A 79 -3.50 -14.71 -21.36
N ASP A 80 -4.38 -15.62 -21.71
CA ASP A 80 -5.36 -16.21 -20.80
C ASP A 80 -4.68 -17.08 -19.73
N ARG A 81 -3.66 -17.87 -20.10
CA ARG A 81 -2.82 -18.61 -19.17
C ARG A 81 -2.22 -17.70 -18.10
N ARG A 82 -1.65 -16.53 -18.53
CA ARG A 82 -1.07 -15.55 -17.62
C ARG A 82 -2.12 -14.92 -16.71
N LYS A 83 -3.32 -14.64 -17.19
CA LYS A 83 -4.41 -14.11 -16.35
C LYS A 83 -4.81 -15.12 -15.28
N ILE A 84 -4.96 -16.40 -15.66
CA ILE A 84 -5.32 -17.46 -14.71
C ILE A 84 -4.22 -17.63 -13.65
N ILE A 85 -2.94 -17.69 -14.04
CA ILE A 85 -1.84 -17.83 -13.08
C ILE A 85 -1.73 -16.61 -12.15
N ASN A 86 -2.05 -15.41 -12.64
CA ASN A 86 -2.03 -14.18 -11.86
C ASN A 86 -3.17 -14.08 -10.84
N THR A 87 -4.15 -14.98 -10.85
CA THR A 87 -5.12 -15.11 -9.76
C THR A 87 -4.48 -15.57 -8.45
N ASN A 88 -3.25 -16.10 -8.52
CA ASN A 88 -2.54 -16.72 -7.41
C ASN A 88 -3.25 -17.93 -6.78
N LEU A 89 -4.17 -18.58 -7.51
CA LEU A 89 -4.84 -19.80 -7.08
C LEU A 89 -4.10 -21.07 -7.52
N PHE A 90 -3.23 -20.98 -8.52
CA PHE A 90 -2.60 -22.12 -9.16
C PHE A 90 -1.07 -22.04 -9.11
N ILE A 91 -0.43 -23.21 -9.08
CA ILE A 91 1.03 -23.37 -9.21
C ILE A 91 1.38 -23.40 -10.71
N THR A 92 0.64 -24.22 -11.49
CA THR A 92 0.79 -24.33 -12.93
C THR A 92 -0.56 -24.18 -13.61
N VAL A 93 -0.53 -23.66 -14.81
CA VAL A 93 -1.67 -23.55 -15.72
C VAL A 93 -1.16 -23.90 -17.10
N ASP A 94 -1.66 -24.98 -17.67
CA ASP A 94 -1.34 -25.42 -19.03
C ASP A 94 -2.59 -25.32 -19.88
N MET A 95 -2.46 -24.76 -21.08
CA MET A 95 -3.55 -24.63 -22.04
C MET A 95 -3.22 -25.45 -23.28
N LEU A 96 -3.99 -26.49 -23.50
CA LEU A 96 -3.83 -27.43 -24.60
C LEU A 96 -4.97 -27.26 -25.58
N THR A 97 -4.71 -27.36 -26.87
CA THR A 97 -5.70 -27.34 -27.92
C THR A 97 -5.85 -28.73 -28.53
N LYS A 98 -7.08 -29.15 -28.75
CA LYS A 98 -7.37 -30.38 -29.45
C LYS A 98 -8.34 -30.06 -30.61
N PRO A 99 -7.91 -30.24 -31.88
CA PRO A 99 -8.82 -30.10 -32.99
C PRO A 99 -9.97 -31.12 -32.84
N ASN A 100 -11.20 -30.65 -33.04
CA ASN A 100 -12.35 -31.52 -33.03
C ASN A 100 -12.41 -32.27 -34.40
N PRO A 101 -12.81 -33.54 -34.45
CA PRO A 101 -12.92 -34.30 -35.71
C PRO A 101 -13.73 -33.60 -36.80
N ASP A 102 -14.65 -32.72 -36.43
CA ASP A 102 -15.47 -31.93 -37.37
C ASP A 102 -14.69 -30.73 -37.99
N SER A 103 -13.39 -30.66 -37.81
CA SER A 103 -12.35 -29.85 -38.46
C SER A 103 -12.42 -28.32 -38.38
N ILE A 104 -13.53 -27.70 -37.98
CA ILE A 104 -13.67 -26.22 -37.88
C ILE A 104 -13.54 -25.75 -36.45
N ARG A 105 -13.79 -26.61 -35.45
CA ARG A 105 -13.75 -26.29 -34.04
C ARG A 105 -12.49 -26.84 -33.38
N THR A 106 -11.95 -26.07 -32.44
CA THR A 106 -10.82 -26.49 -31.61
C THR A 106 -11.21 -26.39 -30.15
N ASP A 107 -11.19 -27.52 -29.45
CA ASP A 107 -11.44 -27.56 -28.02
C ASP A 107 -10.21 -27.06 -27.25
N VAL A 108 -10.46 -26.37 -26.17
CA VAL A 108 -9.42 -25.85 -25.27
C VAL A 108 -9.48 -26.57 -23.95
N ARG A 109 -8.41 -27.29 -23.61
CA ARG A 109 -8.25 -27.96 -22.32
C ARG A 109 -7.35 -27.14 -21.42
N VAL A 110 -7.88 -26.70 -20.29
CA VAL A 110 -7.17 -25.92 -19.28
C VAL A 110 -6.86 -26.84 -18.11
N VAL A 111 -5.59 -27.23 -18.00
CA VAL A 111 -5.13 -28.10 -16.92
C VAL A 111 -4.46 -27.23 -15.86
N VAL A 112 -4.99 -27.28 -14.64
CA VAL A 112 -4.49 -26.46 -13.54
C VAL A 112 -4.01 -27.33 -12.38
N LYS A 113 -2.99 -26.83 -11.65
CA LYS A 113 -2.56 -27.42 -10.38
C LYS A 113 -2.77 -26.38 -9.29
N GLU A 114 -3.67 -26.65 -8.35
CA GLU A 114 -4.00 -25.73 -7.28
C GLU A 114 -2.85 -25.54 -6.30
N ARG A 115 -2.78 -24.32 -5.71
CA ARG A 115 -1.83 -24.01 -4.65
C ARG A 115 -2.30 -24.57 -3.30
N TRP A 116 -1.38 -24.62 -2.37
CA TRP A 116 -1.72 -24.73 -0.97
C TRP A 116 -2.36 -23.41 -0.50
N TYR A 117 -3.58 -23.48 0.01
CA TYR A 117 -4.37 -22.29 0.37
C TYR A 117 -4.22 -21.87 1.81
N PHE A 118 -3.73 -22.72 2.69
CA PHE A 118 -3.50 -22.38 4.08
C PHE A 118 -2.08 -21.88 4.30
N ILE A 119 -1.96 -20.68 4.87
CA ILE A 119 -0.69 -20.04 5.19
C ILE A 119 -0.73 -19.67 6.67
N ALA A 120 0.25 -20.14 7.44
CA ALA A 120 0.49 -19.74 8.81
C ALA A 120 1.87 -19.10 8.90
N LEU A 121 1.92 -17.85 9.34
CA LEU A 121 3.17 -17.10 9.51
C LEU A 121 3.30 -16.66 10.96
N PRO A 122 4.45 -16.81 11.60
CA PRO A 122 4.70 -16.20 12.89
C PRO A 122 4.75 -14.67 12.73
N VAL A 123 4.21 -13.97 13.71
CA VAL A 123 4.34 -12.52 13.87
C VAL A 123 5.39 -12.25 14.92
N PHE A 124 6.36 -11.42 14.61
CA PHE A 124 7.33 -10.89 15.58
C PHE A 124 7.72 -9.49 15.14
N GLN A 125 7.41 -8.48 15.97
CA GLN A 125 7.69 -7.08 15.67
C GLN A 125 7.89 -6.27 16.95
N LEU A 126 8.56 -5.13 16.83
CA LEU A 126 8.65 -4.14 17.89
C LEU A 126 7.34 -3.33 17.96
N ALA A 127 6.90 -3.00 19.16
CA ALA A 127 5.71 -2.19 19.38
C ALA A 127 5.93 -0.70 19.13
N ASP A 128 7.18 -0.27 19.10
CA ASP A 128 7.58 1.13 18.88
C ASP A 128 7.41 1.53 17.40
N ARG A 129 7.29 2.83 17.16
CA ARG A 129 7.02 3.40 15.81
C ARG A 129 8.10 3.05 14.79
N ASN A 130 9.35 2.91 15.27
CA ASN A 130 10.50 2.48 14.47
C ASN A 130 11.56 1.84 15.37
N PHE A 131 12.51 1.13 14.76
CA PHE A 131 13.62 0.48 15.45
C PHE A 131 14.47 1.48 16.28
N ASN A 132 14.64 2.70 15.76
CA ASN A 132 15.51 3.69 16.39
C ASN A 132 14.92 4.23 17.70
N GLU A 133 13.60 4.41 17.78
CA GLU A 133 12.92 4.76 19.04
C GLU A 133 13.14 3.67 20.09
N TRP A 134 12.97 2.40 19.73
CA TRP A 134 13.23 1.28 20.62
C TRP A 134 14.69 1.25 21.09
N TRP A 135 15.63 1.51 20.15
CA TRP A 135 17.06 1.48 20.42
C TRP A 135 17.52 2.64 21.32
N TYR A 136 17.15 3.88 20.99
CA TYR A 136 17.64 5.08 21.67
C TYR A 136 16.78 5.52 22.86
N ASP A 137 15.44 5.43 22.75
CA ASP A 137 14.52 6.01 23.72
C ASP A 137 13.86 4.98 24.65
N ARG A 138 13.96 3.65 24.32
CA ARG A 138 13.30 2.59 25.09
C ARG A 138 14.27 1.57 25.68
N ASN A 139 15.55 1.89 25.78
CA ASN A 139 16.59 1.06 26.37
C ASN A 139 16.62 -0.40 25.83
N ARG A 140 16.17 -0.61 24.59
CA ARG A 140 16.10 -1.93 23.93
C ARG A 140 15.26 -2.93 24.70
N ASP A 141 14.21 -2.45 25.39
CA ASP A 141 13.34 -3.31 26.23
C ASP A 141 12.56 -4.31 25.37
N LEU A 142 12.90 -5.60 25.48
CA LEU A 142 12.25 -6.69 24.75
C LEU A 142 10.80 -6.93 25.19
N ARG A 143 10.37 -6.44 26.36
CA ARG A 143 8.95 -6.49 26.77
C ARG A 143 8.06 -5.68 25.84
N ARG A 144 8.66 -4.79 25.04
CA ARG A 144 7.99 -3.99 24.00
C ARG A 144 7.89 -4.72 22.65
N THR A 145 7.87 -6.05 22.68
CA THR A 145 7.67 -6.87 21.48
C THR A 145 6.23 -7.34 21.37
N ILE A 146 5.81 -7.51 20.14
CA ILE A 146 4.54 -8.13 19.75
C ILE A 146 4.88 -9.43 19.05
N TYR A 147 4.29 -10.51 19.48
CA TYR A 147 4.47 -11.83 18.90
C TYR A 147 3.13 -12.53 18.69
N GLY A 148 3.06 -13.46 17.78
CA GLY A 148 1.78 -14.13 17.51
C GLY A 148 1.77 -14.91 16.22
N ALA A 149 0.59 -15.03 15.64
CA ALA A 149 0.36 -15.74 14.39
C ALA A 149 -0.56 -14.98 13.44
N TYR A 150 -0.19 -15.03 12.19
CA TYR A 150 -1.01 -14.64 11.06
C TYR A 150 -1.43 -15.91 10.31
N LEU A 151 -2.73 -16.19 10.30
CA LEU A 151 -3.32 -17.32 9.60
C LEU A 151 -4.14 -16.81 8.41
N SER A 152 -3.96 -17.42 7.27
CA SER A 152 -4.70 -17.08 6.05
C SER A 152 -5.13 -18.35 5.34
N TYR A 153 -6.43 -18.48 5.12
CA TYR A 153 -7.01 -19.56 4.34
C TYR A 153 -7.66 -18.98 3.10
N GLY A 154 -7.00 -19.17 1.95
CA GLY A 154 -7.49 -18.74 0.65
C GLY A 154 -8.46 -19.75 0.04
N ASN A 155 -9.26 -19.27 -0.90
CA ASN A 155 -10.17 -20.10 -1.68
C ASN A 155 -11.11 -20.98 -0.82
N VAL A 156 -11.66 -20.40 0.25
CA VAL A 156 -12.48 -21.10 1.28
C VAL A 156 -13.68 -21.80 0.63
N THR A 157 -14.40 -21.11 -0.25
CA THR A 157 -15.60 -21.62 -0.93
C THR A 157 -15.36 -21.96 -2.39
N GLY A 158 -14.12 -21.90 -2.87
CA GLY A 158 -13.77 -22.10 -4.29
C GLY A 158 -14.00 -20.87 -5.18
N ARG A 159 -14.29 -19.70 -4.59
CA ARG A 159 -14.52 -18.43 -5.30
C ARG A 159 -13.37 -17.44 -5.21
N ALA A 160 -12.16 -17.92 -4.93
CA ALA A 160 -10.98 -17.11 -4.65
C ALA A 160 -11.12 -16.21 -3.40
N ASP A 161 -12.04 -16.55 -2.52
CA ASP A 161 -12.28 -15.88 -1.25
C ASP A 161 -11.18 -16.19 -0.23
N LYS A 162 -11.07 -15.35 0.80
CA LYS A 162 -9.99 -15.44 1.77
C LYS A 162 -10.50 -15.17 3.18
N LEU A 163 -10.24 -16.11 4.09
CA LEU A 163 -10.41 -15.92 5.52
C LEU A 163 -9.04 -15.61 6.12
N ARG A 164 -8.97 -14.57 6.92
CA ARG A 164 -7.77 -14.14 7.63
C ARG A 164 -8.06 -14.08 9.12
N PHE A 165 -7.13 -14.61 9.90
CA PHE A 165 -7.14 -14.49 11.36
C PHE A 165 -5.76 -14.02 11.81
N VAL A 166 -5.72 -13.03 12.70
CA VAL A 166 -4.50 -12.51 13.33
C VAL A 166 -4.67 -12.58 14.84
N ALA A 167 -3.73 -13.21 15.52
CA ALA A 167 -3.64 -13.23 16.97
C ALA A 167 -2.24 -12.71 17.36
N GLU A 168 -2.22 -11.57 18.02
CA GLU A 168 -1.02 -10.90 18.50
C GLU A 168 -1.09 -10.83 20.03
N PHE A 169 0.05 -11.05 20.68
CA PHE A 169 0.25 -11.04 22.12
C PHE A 169 1.44 -10.13 22.47
N GLY A 170 1.75 -10.01 23.73
CA GLY A 170 2.85 -9.19 24.22
C GLY A 170 2.42 -7.76 24.49
N PHE A 171 3.15 -6.79 23.98
CA PHE A 171 2.96 -5.38 24.34
C PHE A 171 1.59 -4.80 23.94
N ILE A 172 1.05 -5.21 22.80
CA ILE A 172 -0.28 -4.81 22.32
C ILE A 172 -1.04 -6.05 21.86
N PRO A 173 -1.73 -6.76 22.75
CA PRO A 173 -2.59 -7.86 22.35
C PRO A 173 -3.66 -7.40 21.37
N LYS A 174 -3.79 -8.14 20.25
CA LYS A 174 -4.75 -7.85 19.18
C LYS A 174 -5.27 -9.13 18.56
N PHE A 175 -6.57 -9.18 18.34
CA PHE A 175 -7.25 -10.24 17.60
C PHE A 175 -8.00 -9.64 16.45
N GLU A 176 -7.87 -10.22 15.26
CA GLU A 176 -8.56 -9.75 14.07
C GLU A 176 -9.03 -10.92 13.24
N VAL A 177 -10.28 -10.86 12.77
CA VAL A 177 -10.83 -11.77 11.78
C VAL A 177 -11.36 -10.97 10.60
N ALA A 178 -11.10 -11.44 9.38
CA ALA A 178 -11.60 -10.82 8.18
C ALA A 178 -11.88 -11.86 7.10
N TYR A 179 -13.01 -11.69 6.42
CA TYR A 179 -13.40 -12.48 5.27
C TYR A 179 -13.51 -11.57 4.04
N SER A 180 -12.84 -11.97 2.97
CA SER A 180 -12.76 -11.19 1.73
C SER A 180 -13.24 -12.00 0.54
N LEU A 181 -14.17 -11.44 -0.21
CA LEU A 181 -14.59 -11.89 -1.52
C LEU A 181 -14.00 -10.92 -2.56
N PRO A 182 -13.06 -11.36 -3.40
CA PRO A 182 -12.39 -10.45 -4.34
C PRO A 182 -13.33 -9.93 -5.42
N TYR A 183 -14.43 -10.67 -5.70
CA TYR A 183 -15.38 -10.31 -6.75
C TYR A 183 -16.80 -10.70 -6.37
N ILE A 184 -17.67 -9.71 -6.30
CA ILE A 184 -19.12 -9.86 -6.05
C ILE A 184 -19.97 -9.53 -7.29
N ASP A 185 -19.37 -8.89 -8.30
CA ASP A 185 -20.02 -8.50 -9.55
C ASP A 185 -19.61 -9.40 -10.74
N LYS A 186 -20.46 -9.47 -11.76
CA LYS A 186 -20.17 -10.23 -12.99
C LYS A 186 -18.96 -9.67 -13.76
N ALA A 187 -18.70 -8.37 -13.68
CA ALA A 187 -17.56 -7.71 -14.32
C ALA A 187 -16.24 -7.93 -13.56
N GLN A 188 -16.27 -8.53 -12.36
CA GLN A 188 -15.11 -8.91 -11.54
C GLN A 188 -14.18 -7.74 -11.20
N LYS A 189 -14.78 -6.61 -10.94
CA LYS A 189 -14.09 -5.39 -10.60
C LYS A 189 -14.32 -4.96 -9.17
N THR A 190 -15.37 -5.50 -8.53
CA THR A 190 -15.80 -5.10 -7.19
C THR A 190 -15.62 -6.24 -6.20
N GLY A 191 -14.87 -6.02 -5.14
CA GLY A 191 -14.70 -6.93 -4.03
C GLY A 191 -15.32 -6.39 -2.75
N ILE A 192 -15.56 -7.29 -1.79
CA ILE A 192 -16.04 -6.93 -0.45
C ILE A 192 -15.16 -7.62 0.60
N THR A 193 -14.87 -6.90 1.67
CA THR A 193 -14.23 -7.44 2.86
C THR A 193 -15.05 -7.06 4.08
N ILE A 194 -15.31 -8.01 4.94
CA ILE A 194 -15.99 -7.80 6.23
C ILE A 194 -15.02 -8.29 7.31
N GLY A 195 -14.85 -7.51 8.36
CA GLY A 195 -13.96 -7.89 9.44
C GLY A 195 -14.23 -7.19 10.74
N SER A 196 -13.63 -7.74 11.80
CA SER A 196 -13.68 -7.20 13.15
C SER A 196 -12.32 -7.33 13.82
N SER A 197 -11.99 -6.39 14.68
CA SER A 197 -10.74 -6.40 15.43
C SER A 197 -10.95 -5.89 16.85
N TYR A 198 -10.29 -6.54 17.80
CA TYR A 198 -10.19 -6.14 19.19
C TYR A 198 -8.73 -5.99 19.57
N SER A 199 -8.39 -4.94 20.28
CA SER A 199 -7.04 -4.71 20.82
C SER A 199 -7.11 -4.06 22.20
N MET A 200 -6.08 -4.33 23.01
CA MET A 200 -5.95 -3.73 24.32
C MET A 200 -4.51 -3.29 24.58
N ASN A 201 -4.34 -2.29 25.43
CA ASN A 201 -3.04 -1.76 25.84
C ASN A 201 -3.00 -1.60 27.35
N LYS A 202 -2.02 -2.21 27.99
CA LYS A 202 -1.63 -1.92 29.37
C LYS A 202 -0.67 -0.72 29.42
N THR A 203 0.24 -0.65 28.46
CA THR A 203 1.16 0.47 28.26
C THR A 203 0.77 1.25 27.01
N MET A 204 0.59 2.54 27.12
CA MET A 204 0.23 3.40 25.98
C MET A 204 0.70 4.84 26.17
N ALA A 205 0.88 5.57 25.06
CA ALA A 205 1.14 7.00 25.11
C ALA A 205 -0.11 7.73 25.63
N LYS A 206 0.02 8.43 26.75
CA LYS A 206 -1.03 9.26 27.37
C LYS A 206 -1.08 10.66 26.76
N ARG A 207 0.07 11.18 26.32
CA ARG A 207 0.23 12.50 25.69
C ARG A 207 1.55 12.57 24.92
N THR A 208 1.74 13.66 24.19
CA THR A 208 3.05 14.08 23.69
C THR A 208 3.66 15.10 24.67
N TRP A 209 4.93 14.94 24.96
CA TRP A 209 5.69 15.83 25.83
C TRP A 209 7.08 16.09 25.24
N ARG A 210 7.40 17.37 24.99
CA ARG A 210 8.68 17.77 24.35
C ARG A 210 8.95 16.96 23.07
N ASP A 211 7.94 16.93 22.20
CA ASP A 211 7.98 16.23 20.91
C ASP A 211 8.25 14.71 20.98
N LYS A 212 8.03 14.10 22.13
CA LYS A 212 8.13 12.64 22.36
C LYS A 212 6.86 12.08 22.98
N LEU A 213 6.60 10.80 22.71
CA LEU A 213 5.49 10.10 23.34
C LEU A 213 5.78 9.79 24.80
N ASP A 214 4.95 10.34 25.70
CA ASP A 214 4.99 10.08 27.14
C ASP A 214 4.03 8.94 27.46
N TYR A 215 4.59 7.82 27.96
CA TYR A 215 3.86 6.57 28.19
C TYR A 215 3.42 6.44 29.65
N LEU A 216 2.24 5.84 29.80
CA LEU A 216 1.74 5.29 31.07
C LEU A 216 1.70 3.76 30.97
N SER A 217 2.29 3.10 31.94
CA SER A 217 2.19 1.65 32.13
C SER A 217 1.35 1.34 33.36
N SER A 218 0.48 0.33 33.25
CA SER A 218 -0.39 -0.14 34.34
C SER A 218 -0.53 -1.66 34.26
N GLU A 219 -0.86 -2.30 35.36
CA GLU A 219 -1.26 -3.71 35.35
C GLU A 219 -2.68 -3.88 34.73
N GLU A 220 -3.50 -2.83 34.82
CA GLU A 220 -4.83 -2.79 34.25
C GLU A 220 -4.78 -2.32 32.80
N LYS A 221 -5.92 -2.49 32.10
CA LYS A 221 -6.07 -2.06 30.71
C LYS A 221 -6.25 -0.54 30.63
N ASN A 222 -5.24 0.15 30.14
CA ASN A 222 -5.33 1.59 29.90
C ASN A 222 -6.16 1.95 28.66
N ARG A 223 -6.24 1.05 27.68
CA ARG A 223 -7.09 1.24 26.49
C ARG A 223 -7.59 -0.09 25.96
N GLU A 224 -8.88 -0.11 25.60
CA GLU A 224 -9.50 -1.15 24.80
C GLU A 224 -10.10 -0.53 23.55
N ARG A 225 -9.92 -1.19 22.42
CA ARG A 225 -10.51 -0.77 21.16
C ARG A 225 -11.12 -1.95 20.44
N PHE A 226 -12.35 -1.79 20.01
CA PHE A 226 -13.03 -2.73 19.11
C PHE A 226 -13.53 -1.97 17.89
N TYR A 227 -13.45 -2.59 16.73
CA TYR A 227 -14.08 -2.09 15.52
C TYR A 227 -14.52 -3.24 14.62
N SER A 228 -15.63 -2.99 13.89
CA SER A 228 -16.08 -3.84 12.78
C SER A 228 -16.18 -2.99 11.54
N TYR A 229 -15.93 -3.59 10.38
CA TYR A 229 -15.89 -2.85 9.12
C TYR A 229 -16.40 -3.67 7.94
N VAL A 230 -16.91 -2.94 6.96
CA VAL A 230 -17.21 -3.44 5.61
C VAL A 230 -16.49 -2.56 4.63
N THR A 231 -15.63 -3.15 3.81
CA THR A 231 -14.88 -2.44 2.77
C THR A 231 -15.30 -2.95 1.40
N LEU A 232 -15.78 -2.07 0.55
CA LEU A 232 -15.97 -2.30 -0.88
C LEU A 232 -14.73 -1.85 -1.62
N THR A 233 -14.19 -2.69 -2.48
CA THR A 233 -13.04 -2.37 -3.33
C THR A 233 -13.44 -2.46 -4.79
N ARG A 234 -12.98 -1.52 -5.62
CA ARG A 234 -13.22 -1.54 -7.06
C ARG A 234 -11.97 -1.21 -7.84
N ARG A 235 -11.62 -2.09 -8.76
CA ARG A 235 -10.53 -1.91 -9.70
C ARG A 235 -11.08 -1.42 -11.03
N ASN A 236 -10.79 -0.16 -11.40
CA ASN A 236 -11.28 0.39 -12.67
C ASN A 236 -10.31 0.14 -13.83
N LYS A 237 -9.00 0.22 -13.56
CA LYS A 237 -7.90 -0.02 -14.52
C LYS A 237 -6.79 -0.81 -13.82
N TYR A 238 -5.78 -1.26 -14.57
CA TYR A 238 -4.67 -2.05 -14.02
C TYR A 238 -4.00 -1.42 -12.79
N TYR A 239 -3.93 -0.08 -12.74
CA TYR A 239 -3.19 0.67 -11.74
C TYR A 239 -4.07 1.53 -10.83
N ALA A 240 -5.39 1.51 -11.01
CA ALA A 240 -6.33 2.40 -10.32
C ALA A 240 -7.33 1.61 -9.48
N PHE A 241 -7.31 1.85 -8.18
CA PHE A 241 -8.13 1.16 -7.20
C PHE A 241 -8.92 2.18 -6.38
N HIS A 242 -10.17 1.87 -6.15
CA HIS A 242 -11.07 2.62 -5.27
C HIS A 242 -11.46 1.72 -4.09
N SER A 243 -11.60 2.30 -2.92
CA SER A 243 -12.21 1.60 -1.79
C SER A 243 -13.13 2.52 -1.01
N LEU A 244 -14.21 1.94 -0.51
CA LEU A 244 -15.15 2.57 0.40
C LEU A 244 -15.27 1.70 1.64
N ASP A 245 -14.83 2.22 2.78
CA ASP A 245 -14.83 1.53 4.08
C ASP A 245 -15.86 2.18 5.00
N LEU A 246 -16.82 1.40 5.46
CA LEU A 246 -17.74 1.76 6.53
C LEU A 246 -17.33 1.00 7.78
N ARG A 247 -17.03 1.73 8.85
CA ARG A 247 -16.50 1.18 10.10
C ARG A 247 -17.29 1.70 11.28
N TRP A 248 -17.67 0.80 12.18
CA TRP A 248 -18.09 1.14 13.53
C TRP A 248 -16.93 0.90 14.50
N SER A 249 -16.66 1.85 15.37
CA SER A 249 -15.52 1.79 16.30
C SER A 249 -15.95 2.22 17.70
N THR A 250 -15.47 1.50 18.70
CA THR A 250 -15.55 1.91 20.11
C THR A 250 -14.17 1.86 20.75
N THR A 251 -13.82 2.90 21.47
CA THR A 251 -12.59 3.01 22.25
C THR A 251 -12.93 3.34 23.68
N LYS A 252 -12.39 2.58 24.63
CA LYS A 252 -12.49 2.83 26.07
C LYS A 252 -11.08 3.06 26.61
N ILE A 253 -10.92 4.05 27.49
CA ILE A 253 -9.67 4.34 28.21
C ILE A 253 -9.91 4.27 29.71
N SER A 254 -8.83 4.10 30.49
CA SER A 254 -8.91 4.16 31.97
C SER A 254 -9.16 5.59 32.43
N ASP A 255 -9.78 5.73 33.60
CA ASP A 255 -9.99 7.04 34.23
C ASP A 255 -8.67 7.77 34.47
N THR A 256 -7.60 7.05 34.79
CA THR A 256 -6.26 7.59 34.93
C THR A 256 -5.80 8.31 33.65
N ILE A 257 -6.04 7.74 32.47
CA ILE A 257 -5.70 8.39 31.21
C ILE A 257 -6.53 9.66 31.00
N ALA A 258 -7.84 9.59 31.29
CA ALA A 258 -8.75 10.73 31.14
C ALA A 258 -8.38 11.89 32.10
N ILE A 259 -7.94 11.59 33.31
CA ILE A 259 -7.44 12.58 34.28
C ILE A 259 -6.11 13.18 33.81
N LEU A 260 -5.15 12.35 33.37
CA LEU A 260 -3.83 12.82 32.95
C LEU A 260 -3.86 13.56 31.60
N ASN A 261 -4.83 13.28 30.75
CA ASN A 261 -5.07 13.96 29.49
C ASN A 261 -6.57 14.04 29.18
N PRO A 262 -7.29 15.05 29.69
CA PRO A 262 -8.72 15.20 29.43
C PRO A 262 -9.08 15.36 27.94
N ASN A 263 -8.09 15.74 27.11
CA ASN A 263 -8.26 15.88 25.68
C ASN A 263 -8.00 14.57 24.92
N TYR A 264 -7.67 13.46 25.61
CA TYR A 264 -7.36 12.19 24.95
C TYR A 264 -8.54 11.73 24.04
N LEU A 265 -9.79 11.74 24.57
CA LEU A 265 -11.03 11.54 23.83
C LEU A 265 -11.90 12.80 23.78
N LEU A 266 -11.38 13.96 24.17
CA LEU A 266 -12.01 15.24 24.48
C LEU A 266 -12.91 15.21 25.74
N ASP A 267 -12.92 16.34 26.42
CA ASP A 267 -13.84 16.66 27.53
C ASP A 267 -13.83 15.61 28.67
N GLY A 268 -12.67 14.98 28.92
CA GLY A 268 -12.49 13.98 29.98
C GLY A 268 -13.26 12.68 29.77
N ARG A 269 -13.75 12.42 28.57
CA ARG A 269 -14.49 11.18 28.27
C ARG A 269 -13.59 9.98 28.37
N THR A 270 -14.10 8.90 28.92
CA THR A 270 -13.44 7.59 29.02
C THR A 270 -13.87 6.63 27.93
N ARG A 271 -14.87 6.99 27.14
CA ARG A 271 -15.38 6.18 26.03
C ARG A 271 -15.72 7.05 24.82
N GLN A 272 -15.44 6.49 23.63
CA GLN A 272 -15.77 7.11 22.35
C GLN A 272 -16.30 6.06 21.38
N ARG A 273 -17.47 6.29 20.79
CA ARG A 273 -18.13 5.43 19.81
C ARG A 273 -18.48 6.26 18.59
N TYR A 274 -18.27 5.72 17.41
CA TYR A 274 -18.60 6.41 16.17
C TYR A 274 -18.65 5.47 14.97
N PHE A 275 -19.40 5.90 13.97
CA PHE A 275 -19.28 5.40 12.62
C PHE A 275 -18.30 6.26 11.83
N GLN A 276 -17.56 5.62 10.95
CA GLN A 276 -16.60 6.26 10.06
C GLN A 276 -16.83 5.77 8.64
N LEU A 277 -16.89 6.70 7.69
CA LEU A 277 -16.88 6.42 6.26
C LEU A 277 -15.58 6.93 5.67
N THR A 278 -14.86 6.05 5.00
CA THR A 278 -13.59 6.39 4.32
C THR A 278 -13.66 6.00 2.87
N TYR A 279 -13.46 6.96 1.98
CA TYR A 279 -13.21 6.73 0.58
C TYR A 279 -11.72 6.87 0.30
N SER A 280 -11.14 5.93 -0.45
CA SER A 280 -9.74 5.98 -0.88
C SER A 280 -9.63 5.68 -2.36
N PHE A 281 -8.82 6.46 -3.03
CA PHE A 281 -8.34 6.23 -4.39
C PHE A 281 -6.83 6.01 -4.34
N SER A 282 -6.34 4.98 -5.01
CA SER A 282 -4.91 4.73 -5.16
C SER A 282 -4.55 4.40 -6.60
N TYR A 283 -3.41 4.93 -7.01
CA TYR A 283 -2.80 4.71 -8.32
C TYR A 283 -1.36 4.27 -8.11
N ASP A 284 -0.96 3.12 -8.68
CA ASP A 284 0.39 2.59 -8.53
C ASP A 284 0.90 2.02 -9.85
N LYS A 285 1.86 2.73 -10.47
CA LYS A 285 2.55 2.35 -11.71
C LYS A 285 4.07 2.32 -11.47
N ARG A 286 4.48 1.80 -10.33
CA ARG A 286 5.90 1.59 -10.02
C ARG A 286 6.39 0.29 -10.67
N ASP A 287 7.67 0.26 -11.01
CA ASP A 287 8.37 -0.94 -11.46
C ASP A 287 8.46 -2.02 -10.37
N ASN A 288 8.66 -1.59 -9.13
CA ASN A 288 8.68 -2.43 -7.94
C ASN A 288 8.01 -1.70 -6.78
N VAL A 289 7.15 -2.40 -6.02
CA VAL A 289 6.43 -1.79 -4.90
C VAL A 289 7.35 -1.56 -3.70
N GLN A 290 8.31 -2.48 -3.46
CA GLN A 290 9.15 -2.47 -2.26
C GLN A 290 10.39 -1.59 -2.39
N TYR A 291 11.02 -1.54 -3.56
CA TYR A 291 12.17 -0.68 -3.85
C TYR A 291 12.05 -0.11 -5.26
N PRO A 292 11.20 0.89 -5.45
CA PRO A 292 10.95 1.46 -6.77
C PRO A 292 12.09 2.35 -7.23
N LEU A 293 12.44 2.19 -8.50
CA LEU A 293 13.44 2.99 -9.20
C LEU A 293 12.83 3.77 -10.37
N GLN A 294 11.65 3.34 -10.83
CA GLN A 294 10.95 3.96 -11.94
C GLN A 294 9.44 3.94 -11.71
N GLY A 295 8.74 4.92 -12.28
CA GLY A 295 7.29 4.98 -12.27
C GLY A 295 6.76 6.00 -11.28
N GLN A 296 5.51 5.83 -10.87
CA GLN A 296 4.85 6.76 -9.95
C GLN A 296 3.76 6.07 -9.16
N SER A 297 3.49 6.60 -7.98
CA SER A 297 2.36 6.17 -7.15
C SER A 297 1.74 7.37 -6.45
N GLY A 298 0.46 7.28 -6.16
CA GLY A 298 -0.24 8.31 -5.42
C GLY A 298 -1.62 7.87 -4.98
N GLY A 299 -2.23 8.65 -4.12
CA GLY A 299 -3.56 8.37 -3.64
C GLY A 299 -4.16 9.54 -2.89
N VAL A 300 -5.48 9.48 -2.77
CA VAL A 300 -6.26 10.43 -1.99
C VAL A 300 -7.19 9.63 -1.10
N GLN A 301 -7.32 10.04 0.14
CA GLN A 301 -8.23 9.46 1.12
C GLN A 301 -9.04 10.57 1.77
N PHE A 302 -10.36 10.47 1.67
CA PHE A 302 -11.30 11.29 2.43
C PHE A 302 -11.94 10.43 3.51
N SER A 303 -11.99 10.92 4.74
CA SER A 303 -12.58 10.21 5.87
C SER A 303 -13.49 11.13 6.67
N LYS A 304 -14.72 10.70 6.87
CA LYS A 304 -15.70 11.32 7.78
C LYS A 304 -15.88 10.41 8.98
N ILE A 305 -15.60 10.93 10.16
CA ILE A 305 -15.76 10.28 11.47
C ILE A 305 -16.92 10.94 12.17
N GLY A 306 -17.85 10.15 12.69
CA GLY A 306 -19.12 10.63 13.20
C GLY A 306 -20.11 10.86 12.05
N LEU A 307 -20.89 9.84 11.73
CA LEU A 307 -21.93 9.88 10.69
C LEU A 307 -23.31 10.15 11.30
N LEU A 308 -23.51 9.73 12.53
CA LEU A 308 -24.78 9.84 13.23
C LEU A 308 -24.72 10.96 14.29
N PRO A 309 -25.84 11.60 14.59
CA PRO A 309 -25.92 12.58 15.69
C PRO A 309 -25.55 12.00 17.08
N SER A 310 -25.71 10.68 17.25
CA SER A 310 -25.37 9.95 18.47
C SER A 310 -23.87 9.59 18.57
N ASP A 311 -23.06 9.87 17.56
CA ASP A 311 -21.63 9.58 17.59
C ASP A 311 -20.89 10.56 18.51
N ASP A 312 -19.94 10.03 19.28
CA ASP A 312 -19.21 10.80 20.30
C ASP A 312 -18.16 11.76 19.69
N VAL A 313 -17.91 11.71 18.40
CA VAL A 313 -16.94 12.54 17.70
C VAL A 313 -17.47 12.93 16.32
N ASN A 314 -17.18 14.15 15.90
CA ASN A 314 -17.55 14.66 14.59
C ASN A 314 -16.36 15.35 13.95
N MET A 315 -15.72 14.68 12.99
CA MET A 315 -14.55 15.23 12.27
C MET A 315 -14.45 14.68 10.86
N ALA A 316 -13.71 15.38 10.04
CA ALA A 316 -13.34 14.90 8.70
C ALA A 316 -11.88 15.22 8.40
N TYR A 317 -11.26 14.41 7.55
CA TYR A 317 -9.95 14.72 7.03
C TYR A 317 -9.80 14.29 5.58
N LEU A 318 -8.95 15.01 4.88
CA LEU A 318 -8.46 14.69 3.56
C LEU A 318 -6.96 14.42 3.65
N TYR A 319 -6.52 13.26 3.18
CA TYR A 319 -5.11 12.89 3.05
C TYR A 319 -4.79 12.70 1.58
N GLY A 320 -3.64 13.20 1.15
CA GLY A 320 -3.14 13.03 -0.20
C GLY A 320 -1.67 12.65 -0.22
N SER A 321 -1.28 11.85 -1.19
CA SER A 321 0.11 11.49 -1.42
C SER A 321 0.39 11.33 -2.90
N TYR A 322 1.59 11.74 -3.32
CA TYR A 322 2.11 11.48 -4.66
C TYR A 322 3.61 11.29 -4.59
N ARG A 323 4.14 10.33 -5.33
CA ARG A 323 5.57 10.07 -5.46
C ARG A 323 5.93 9.67 -6.87
N LYS A 324 7.00 10.27 -7.39
CA LYS A 324 7.57 9.98 -8.70
C LYS A 324 8.98 9.43 -8.56
N TYR A 325 9.30 8.40 -9.32
CA TYR A 325 10.60 7.76 -9.40
C TYR A 325 11.13 7.90 -10.80
N ILE A 326 12.36 8.42 -10.93
CA ILE A 326 12.93 8.88 -12.18
C ILE A 326 14.28 8.17 -12.37
N PRO A 327 14.43 7.28 -13.35
CA PRO A 327 15.74 6.79 -13.76
C PRO A 327 16.46 7.91 -14.54
N ILE A 328 17.54 8.47 -13.97
CA ILE A 328 18.35 9.52 -14.60
C ILE A 328 19.32 8.88 -15.58
N SER A 329 19.93 7.76 -15.18
CA SER A 329 20.85 6.99 -16.01
C SER A 329 20.86 5.50 -15.60
N LYS A 330 21.74 4.68 -16.18
CA LYS A 330 21.86 3.26 -15.82
C LYS A 330 22.18 3.02 -14.34
N ARG A 331 22.78 4.00 -13.63
CA ARG A 331 23.18 3.88 -12.22
C ARG A 331 22.56 4.94 -11.31
N TRP A 332 22.07 6.04 -11.86
CA TRP A 332 21.51 7.15 -11.09
C TRP A 332 20.00 7.16 -11.16
N TYR A 333 19.39 7.33 -10.00
CA TYR A 333 17.92 7.39 -9.82
C TYR A 333 17.58 8.54 -8.88
N ALA A 334 16.47 9.18 -9.14
CA ALA A 334 15.92 10.18 -8.23
C ALA A 334 14.48 9.82 -7.86
N ASN A 335 14.05 10.22 -6.70
CA ASN A 335 12.64 10.25 -6.37
C ASN A 335 12.28 11.53 -5.63
N THR A 336 11.07 11.99 -5.87
CA THR A 336 10.45 13.10 -5.16
C THR A 336 9.03 12.73 -4.80
N GLY A 337 8.56 13.17 -3.65
CA GLY A 337 7.21 12.87 -3.22
C GLY A 337 6.67 13.85 -2.21
N VAL A 338 5.37 14.10 -2.31
CA VAL A 338 4.63 14.96 -1.39
C VAL A 338 3.54 14.17 -0.69
N ARG A 339 3.27 14.50 0.55
CA ARG A 339 2.17 14.00 1.36
C ARG A 339 1.57 15.12 2.16
N GLY A 340 0.28 15.04 2.43
CA GLY A 340 -0.35 16.03 3.27
C GLY A 340 -1.67 15.55 3.82
N ARG A 341 -2.06 16.16 4.93
CA ARG A 341 -3.35 15.95 5.58
C ARG A 341 -3.93 17.29 5.96
N VAL A 342 -5.22 17.46 5.71
CA VAL A 342 -6.04 18.57 6.21
C VAL A 342 -7.21 17.97 6.98
N SER A 343 -7.52 18.50 8.14
CA SER A 343 -8.61 17.97 8.96
C SER A 343 -9.40 19.07 9.65
N MET A 344 -10.66 18.77 9.96
CA MET A 344 -11.60 19.63 10.64
C MET A 344 -12.47 18.81 11.62
N PRO A 345 -12.96 19.41 12.72
CA PRO A 345 -12.75 20.79 13.18
C PRO A 345 -11.30 21.01 13.66
N LYS A 346 -10.98 22.24 14.06
CA LYS A 346 -9.66 22.57 14.63
C LYS A 346 -9.41 21.85 15.95
N ARG A 347 -10.42 21.77 16.84
CA ARG A 347 -10.33 21.05 18.12
C ARG A 347 -10.68 19.58 17.87
N GLN A 348 -9.74 18.69 18.12
CA GLN A 348 -9.86 17.25 17.87
C GLN A 348 -9.35 16.46 19.09
N PRO A 349 -9.83 15.22 19.31
CA PRO A 349 -9.24 14.35 20.32
C PRO A 349 -7.75 14.13 20.07
N TYR A 350 -6.96 14.05 21.14
CA TYR A 350 -5.53 13.74 21.04
C TYR A 350 -5.30 12.44 20.21
N LEU A 351 -6.15 11.42 20.42
CA LEU A 351 -6.07 10.15 19.68
C LEU A 351 -6.14 10.32 18.16
N GLN A 352 -6.82 11.35 17.63
CA GLN A 352 -6.97 11.64 16.21
C GLN A 352 -6.08 12.77 15.70
N THR A 353 -5.42 13.52 16.60
CA THR A 353 -4.52 14.61 16.25
C THR A 353 -3.16 14.04 15.87
N ILE A 354 -3.00 13.62 14.60
CA ILE A 354 -1.81 12.94 14.10
C ILE A 354 -1.14 13.84 13.06
N GLY A 355 0.05 14.34 13.38
CA GLY A 355 0.90 15.10 12.47
C GLY A 355 2.06 14.27 11.89
N LEU A 356 3.30 14.77 11.99
CA LEU A 356 4.48 14.09 11.51
C LEU A 356 5.18 13.28 12.63
N GLY A 357 5.98 12.28 12.22
CA GLY A 357 6.69 11.38 13.13
C GLY A 357 5.94 10.09 13.43
N TYR A 358 4.72 9.95 12.93
CA TYR A 358 3.92 8.74 13.07
C TYR A 358 4.09 7.85 11.83
N ARG A 359 4.46 6.58 12.04
CA ARG A 359 4.68 5.59 10.97
C ARG A 359 5.63 6.13 9.88
N ASN A 360 5.16 6.18 8.62
CA ASN A 360 5.96 6.57 7.45
C ASN A 360 5.90 8.08 7.14
N ASP A 361 5.05 8.83 7.85
CA ASP A 361 4.90 10.27 7.66
C ASP A 361 5.85 11.01 8.62
N LEU A 362 7.12 11.04 8.24
CA LEU A 362 8.19 11.67 9.01
C LEU A 362 9.21 12.36 8.08
N VAL A 363 9.79 13.44 8.55
CA VAL A 363 11.00 14.06 8.01
C VAL A 363 12.18 13.25 8.51
N ARG A 364 13.04 12.73 7.62
CA ARG A 364 14.25 12.00 8.02
C ARG A 364 15.18 12.93 8.82
N GLY A 365 15.72 12.43 9.92
CA GLY A 365 16.40 13.23 10.95
C GLY A 365 15.53 13.47 12.19
N TYR A 366 14.20 13.30 12.08
CA TYR A 366 13.23 13.41 13.17
C TYR A 366 12.59 12.07 13.56
N GLU A 367 13.26 10.94 13.36
CA GLU A 367 12.76 9.60 13.65
C GLU A 367 12.36 9.38 15.11
N LEU A 368 12.99 10.13 16.02
CA LEU A 368 12.74 10.06 17.47
C LEU A 368 11.65 11.04 17.94
N TYR A 369 11.20 11.92 17.07
CA TYR A 369 10.22 12.97 17.40
C TYR A 369 8.83 12.63 16.86
N VAL A 370 7.81 13.19 17.52
CA VAL A 370 6.42 13.25 17.04
C VAL A 370 5.96 14.70 17.12
N VAL A 371 5.34 15.16 16.08
CA VAL A 371 4.80 16.52 16.00
C VAL A 371 3.32 16.43 15.77
N ASP A 372 2.52 16.68 16.81
CA ASP A 372 1.07 16.61 16.73
C ASP A 372 0.50 17.84 16.03
N GLY A 373 -0.54 17.61 15.26
CA GLY A 373 -1.28 18.68 14.61
C GLY A 373 -2.42 18.18 13.76
N GLN A 374 -3.31 19.09 13.42
CA GLN A 374 -4.50 18.80 12.64
C GLN A 374 -4.18 18.69 11.15
N ASN A 375 -3.22 19.50 10.69
CA ASN A 375 -2.82 19.55 9.29
C ASN A 375 -1.32 19.41 9.16
N TYR A 376 -0.85 18.77 8.09
CA TYR A 376 0.57 18.71 7.78
C TYR A 376 0.83 18.63 6.29
N ALA A 377 2.03 19.04 5.92
CA ALA A 377 2.63 18.82 4.62
C ALA A 377 4.02 18.21 4.79
N LEU A 378 4.38 17.29 3.91
CA LEU A 378 5.67 16.61 3.90
C LEU A 378 6.16 16.50 2.46
N TRP A 379 7.39 16.92 2.22
CA TRP A 379 8.07 16.79 0.94
C TRP A 379 9.37 16.01 1.14
N LYS A 380 9.54 14.94 0.38
CA LYS A 380 10.69 14.02 0.46
C LYS A 380 11.37 13.92 -0.87
N ASN A 381 12.71 14.08 -0.86
CA ASN A 381 13.53 13.98 -2.06
C ASN A 381 14.72 13.08 -1.81
N GLU A 382 15.10 12.32 -2.82
CA GLU A 382 16.22 11.38 -2.70
C GLU A 382 16.87 11.16 -4.06
N ILE A 383 18.19 11.10 -4.06
CA ILE A 383 19.00 10.67 -5.18
C ILE A 383 19.73 9.40 -4.77
N LYS A 384 19.76 8.40 -5.66
CA LYS A 384 20.39 7.10 -5.42
C LYS A 384 21.39 6.80 -6.50
N TYR A 385 22.54 6.26 -6.09
CA TYR A 385 23.55 5.72 -6.98
C TYR A 385 23.69 4.21 -6.77
N ARG A 386 23.50 3.42 -7.81
CA ARG A 386 23.63 1.96 -7.75
C ARG A 386 25.12 1.57 -7.78
N LEU A 387 25.62 1.05 -6.67
CA LEU A 387 26.98 0.54 -6.56
C LEU A 387 27.13 -0.75 -7.37
N PHE A 388 26.29 -1.73 -7.07
CA PHE A 388 26.24 -3.00 -7.78
C PHE A 388 24.84 -3.62 -7.70
N SER A 389 24.58 -4.59 -8.59
CA SER A 389 23.42 -5.47 -8.55
C SER A 389 23.86 -6.81 -9.11
N VAL A 390 23.89 -7.82 -8.27
CA VAL A 390 24.37 -9.17 -8.57
C VAL A 390 23.37 -10.22 -8.14
N ARG A 391 23.40 -11.38 -8.77
CA ARG A 391 22.69 -12.57 -8.30
C ARG A 391 23.75 -13.58 -7.89
N LYS A 392 23.77 -13.97 -6.62
CA LYS A 392 24.72 -14.92 -6.08
C LYS A 392 24.04 -16.24 -5.74
N HIS A 393 24.60 -17.32 -6.24
CA HIS A 393 24.12 -18.67 -5.91
C HIS A 393 24.85 -19.17 -4.67
N PHE A 394 24.07 -19.70 -3.69
CA PHE A 394 24.56 -20.27 -2.43
C PHE A 394 24.24 -21.77 -2.40
N PRO A 395 25.17 -22.66 -2.77
CA PRO A 395 24.92 -24.10 -2.89
C PRO A 395 24.50 -24.77 -1.56
N TRP A 396 24.91 -24.18 -0.44
CA TRP A 396 24.61 -24.69 0.90
C TRP A 396 23.14 -24.49 1.35
N ILE A 397 22.36 -23.68 0.62
CA ILE A 397 20.93 -23.51 0.90
C ILE A 397 20.19 -24.64 0.20
N PRO A 398 19.55 -25.57 0.97
CA PRO A 398 18.98 -26.80 0.41
C PRO A 398 17.74 -26.58 -0.43
N ILE A 399 17.06 -25.43 -0.25
CA ILE A 399 15.82 -25.10 -0.94
C ILE A 399 16.17 -24.32 -2.22
N ARG A 400 15.98 -24.91 -3.39
CA ARG A 400 16.30 -24.33 -4.70
C ARG A 400 15.69 -22.94 -4.92
N GLN A 401 14.50 -22.69 -4.36
CA GLN A 401 13.80 -21.40 -4.45
C GLN A 401 14.57 -20.28 -3.73
N PHE A 402 15.40 -20.58 -2.76
CA PHE A 402 16.12 -19.62 -1.91
C PHE A 402 17.62 -19.61 -2.11
N ASN A 403 18.17 -20.48 -2.97
CA ASN A 403 19.61 -20.60 -3.15
C ASN A 403 20.23 -19.54 -4.08
N THR A 404 19.42 -18.79 -4.81
CA THR A 404 19.89 -17.71 -5.67
C THR A 404 19.37 -16.38 -5.14
N ILE A 405 20.25 -15.62 -4.50
CA ILE A 405 19.90 -14.38 -3.81
C ILE A 405 20.31 -13.18 -4.67
N PRO A 406 19.35 -12.33 -5.09
CA PRO A 406 19.67 -11.04 -5.65
C PRO A 406 20.15 -10.11 -4.53
N ILE A 407 21.26 -9.41 -4.75
CA ILE A 407 21.81 -8.42 -3.82
C ILE A 407 22.14 -7.18 -4.62
N ALA A 408 21.57 -6.06 -4.25
CA ALA A 408 21.89 -4.76 -4.82
C ALA A 408 22.19 -3.75 -3.71
N ALA A 409 23.17 -2.90 -3.93
CA ALA A 409 23.52 -1.84 -3.00
C ALA A 409 23.46 -0.48 -3.69
N TYR A 410 22.91 0.50 -2.95
CA TYR A 410 22.73 1.86 -3.42
C TYR A 410 23.23 2.83 -2.34
N ILE A 411 24.03 3.82 -2.73
CA ILE A 411 24.24 5.01 -1.91
C ILE A 411 23.05 5.94 -2.17
N ASN A 412 22.47 6.47 -1.13
CA ASN A 412 21.42 7.47 -1.21
C ASN A 412 21.84 8.77 -0.55
N THR A 413 21.34 9.90 -1.05
CA THR A 413 21.42 11.21 -0.41
C THR A 413 20.04 11.82 -0.53
N PHE A 414 19.57 12.45 0.55
CA PHE A 414 18.21 12.95 0.62
C PHE A 414 18.14 14.29 1.35
N ALA A 415 17.07 15.02 1.04
CA ALA A 415 16.65 16.21 1.74
C ALA A 415 15.12 16.24 1.82
N ASP A 416 14.60 16.35 3.03
CA ASP A 416 13.17 16.34 3.32
C ASP A 416 12.78 17.66 4.01
N ALA A 417 11.55 18.10 3.74
CA ALA A 417 10.95 19.25 4.42
C ALA A 417 9.55 18.87 4.92
N GLY A 418 9.18 19.38 6.09
CA GLY A 418 7.87 19.13 6.68
C GLY A 418 7.34 20.34 7.44
N TYR A 419 6.03 20.44 7.54
CA TYR A 419 5.34 21.44 8.34
C TYR A 419 4.10 20.83 8.97
N VAL A 420 3.90 21.11 10.26
CA VAL A 420 2.70 20.69 10.98
C VAL A 420 2.01 21.91 11.55
N LYS A 421 0.74 22.12 11.17
CA LYS A 421 -0.12 23.13 11.78
C LYS A 421 -0.84 22.53 12.97
N ASN A 422 -0.48 23.02 14.14
CA ASN A 422 -1.17 22.73 15.40
C ASN A 422 -1.94 23.98 15.84
N ASN A 423 -3.26 23.89 15.93
CA ASN A 423 -4.11 25.01 16.36
C ASN A 423 -4.21 25.13 17.89
N TYR A 424 -3.79 24.09 18.62
CA TYR A 424 -3.85 24.02 20.09
C TYR A 424 -2.53 23.47 20.64
N PRO A 425 -1.40 24.18 20.46
CA PRO A 425 -0.08 23.72 20.87
C PRO A 425 0.00 23.46 22.38
N GLU A 426 -0.78 24.19 23.18
CA GLU A 426 -0.88 24.02 24.64
C GLU A 426 -1.44 22.66 25.07
N LEU A 427 -2.18 21.97 24.19
CA LEU A 427 -2.74 20.65 24.48
C LEU A 427 -1.79 19.51 24.18
N SER A 428 -0.73 19.74 23.42
CA SER A 428 0.19 18.70 22.94
C SER A 428 1.67 18.95 23.26
N ASN A 429 2.04 20.02 23.91
CA ASN A 429 3.41 20.37 24.30
C ASN A 429 4.48 19.98 23.24
N THR A 430 4.22 20.37 21.99
CA THR A 430 5.13 20.15 20.87
C THR A 430 5.87 21.46 20.55
N GLY A 431 7.18 21.49 20.75
CA GLY A 431 8.04 22.62 20.39
C GLY A 431 8.22 22.76 18.88
N LEU A 432 8.16 21.64 18.17
CA LEU A 432 8.32 21.55 16.70
C LEU A 432 7.04 21.84 15.92
N GLY A 433 5.89 21.97 16.59
CA GLY A 433 4.63 22.37 15.95
C GLY A 433 4.67 23.81 15.45
N ASN A 434 4.01 24.09 14.32
CA ASN A 434 3.96 25.42 13.68
C ASN A 434 5.32 25.95 13.20
N SER A 435 6.33 25.10 13.09
CA SER A 435 7.65 25.41 12.53
C SER A 435 7.96 24.54 11.31
N MET A 436 8.89 25.01 10.47
CA MET A 436 9.38 24.20 9.35
C MET A 436 10.43 23.20 9.84
N LEU A 437 10.25 21.96 9.49
CA LEU A 437 11.16 20.87 9.78
C LEU A 437 12.00 20.59 8.54
N PHE A 438 13.31 20.56 8.67
CA PHE A 438 14.24 20.20 7.59
C PHE A 438 15.16 19.08 8.05
N GLY A 439 15.30 18.07 7.21
CA GLY A 439 16.23 16.99 7.47
C GLY A 439 16.94 16.57 6.21
N ALA A 440 18.22 16.28 6.33
CA ALA A 440 19.06 15.83 5.24
C ALA A 440 19.95 14.68 5.71
N GLY A 441 20.50 13.94 4.78
CA GLY A 441 21.39 12.85 5.12
C GLY A 441 21.85 12.06 3.90
N THR A 442 22.70 11.10 4.22
CA THR A 442 23.21 10.13 3.25
C THR A 442 23.21 8.74 3.87
N GLY A 443 23.20 7.72 3.04
CA GLY A 443 23.18 6.36 3.55
C GLY A 443 23.42 5.29 2.50
N LEU A 444 23.34 4.07 2.96
CA LEU A 444 23.48 2.85 2.18
C LEU A 444 22.18 2.04 2.27
N ASP A 445 21.58 1.76 1.12
CA ASP A 445 20.47 0.83 0.99
C ASP A 445 21.00 -0.51 0.48
N VAL A 446 20.76 -1.58 1.19
CA VAL A 446 21.05 -2.95 0.74
C VAL A 446 19.72 -3.65 0.47
N VAL A 447 19.47 -3.97 -0.78
CA VAL A 447 18.27 -4.66 -1.25
C VAL A 447 18.60 -6.12 -1.50
N THR A 448 17.83 -7.00 -0.89
CA THR A 448 18.09 -8.44 -1.01
C THR A 448 16.81 -9.20 -1.34
N PHE A 449 16.85 -10.51 -1.17
CA PHE A 449 15.78 -11.47 -1.43
C PHE A 449 14.40 -11.01 -0.89
N TYR A 450 13.34 -11.24 -1.67
CA TYR A 450 11.99 -10.70 -1.42
C TYR A 450 11.93 -9.17 -1.27
N ASN A 451 12.91 -8.46 -1.85
CA ASN A 451 13.02 -7.00 -1.76
C ASN A 451 13.05 -6.48 -0.31
N ILE A 452 13.63 -7.26 0.62
CA ILE A 452 13.95 -6.74 1.94
C ILE A 452 15.02 -5.67 1.77
N VAL A 453 14.79 -4.50 2.34
CA VAL A 453 15.69 -3.35 2.26
C VAL A 453 16.22 -3.05 3.64
N ALA A 454 17.53 -3.20 3.83
CA ALA A 454 18.24 -2.69 4.99
C ALA A 454 18.80 -1.30 4.65
N ARG A 455 18.43 -0.29 5.42
CA ARG A 455 18.86 1.12 5.25
C ARG A 455 19.71 1.54 6.42
N PHE A 456 20.86 2.10 6.12
CA PHE A 456 21.83 2.64 7.08
C PHE A 456 22.05 4.11 6.74
N ASN A 457 21.47 5.01 7.51
CA ASN A 457 21.52 6.45 7.20
C ASN A 457 22.20 7.24 8.32
N VAL A 458 22.97 8.24 7.95
CA VAL A 458 23.43 9.30 8.83
C VAL A 458 22.64 10.55 8.47
N ASN A 459 21.84 11.01 9.41
CA ASN A 459 20.90 12.11 9.22
C ASN A 459 21.31 13.31 10.09
N ILE A 460 20.99 14.49 9.59
CA ILE A 460 21.04 15.75 10.32
C ILE A 460 19.69 16.45 10.18
N ASN A 461 19.21 17.06 11.26
CA ASN A 461 18.01 17.89 11.24
C ASN A 461 18.33 19.36 11.55
N ALA A 462 17.33 20.23 11.41
CA ALA A 462 17.49 21.66 11.65
C ALA A 462 17.75 22.00 13.15
N GLU A 463 17.41 21.09 14.06
CA GLU A 463 17.69 21.22 15.49
C GLU A 463 19.17 20.91 15.83
N GLY A 464 19.99 20.52 14.83
CA GLY A 464 21.39 20.19 14.99
C GLY A 464 21.66 18.74 15.40
N ASP A 465 20.65 17.91 15.55
CA ASP A 465 20.81 16.49 15.86
C ASP A 465 21.46 15.76 14.67
N ARG A 466 22.52 15.04 14.98
CA ARG A 466 23.23 14.16 14.03
C ARG A 466 23.19 12.75 14.58
N ARG A 467 22.54 11.84 13.85
CA ARG A 467 22.37 10.45 14.33
C ARG A 467 22.48 9.46 13.20
N PHE A 468 22.90 8.27 13.57
CA PHE A 468 22.83 7.09 12.73
C PHE A 468 21.48 6.42 12.93
N PHE A 469 20.82 6.08 11.81
CA PHE A 469 19.53 5.38 11.82
C PHE A 469 19.61 4.11 10.99
N PHE A 470 19.08 3.04 11.56
CA PHE A 470 18.92 1.77 10.89
C PHE A 470 17.43 1.47 10.68
N THR A 471 17.09 1.03 9.49
CA THR A 471 15.70 0.67 9.16
C THR A 471 15.70 -0.58 8.29
N ILE A 472 14.92 -1.58 8.71
CA ILE A 472 14.55 -2.68 7.82
C ILE A 472 13.16 -2.34 7.29
N ALA A 473 13.10 -1.98 6.01
CA ALA A 473 11.85 -1.69 5.35
C ALA A 473 11.40 -2.92 4.56
N ARG A 474 10.22 -3.40 4.89
CA ARG A 474 9.31 -3.94 3.90
C ARG A 474 8.35 -2.78 3.62
N ASP A 475 8.46 -2.16 2.48
CA ASP A 475 7.38 -1.29 2.03
C ASP A 475 6.22 -2.22 1.65
N PHE A 476 5.36 -2.52 2.62
CA PHE A 476 4.09 -3.20 2.40
C PHE A 476 3.01 -2.19 2.08
#